data_ba2563a255fcef88d16ce65735693192
#
_entry.id   ba2563a255fcef88d16ce65735693192
#
_cell.length_a   1.000
_cell.length_b   1.000
_cell.length_c   1.000
_cell.angle_alpha   90.00
_cell.angle_beta   90.00
_cell.angle_gamma   90.00
#
_symmetry.space_group_name_H-M   'P 1'
#
loop_
_entity.id
_entity.type
_entity.pdbx_description
1 polymer ?
#
loop_
_entity_poly.entity_id
_entity_poly.type
_entity_poly.pdbx_seq_one_letter_code
_entity_poly.pdbx_strand_id
1 'polypeptide(L)'
;MIGLLSLIEPTTVDEARSDDGWILAMQEELNQFQRNDVWDLVPKPLQKNIIGTKWVFRNKLNEQGEVVRNKVRLVAQGYSQQEGIYYTKTFAVVARLETIRLLLSYVVNHGIILYQMDVKSTFLIRVISEEVYVKQPSGFEDLKYPDHVYKLNKSLYSLKQTPRV
;
A
#
# COMPACT_ATOMS: atom_id res chain seq x y z
N MET A 1 -7.39 -16.18 -20.70
CA MET A 1 -6.05 -16.37 -20.07
C MET A 1 -6.33 -16.87 -18.65
N ILE A 2 -6.09 -18.15 -18.37
CA ILE A 2 -6.22 -18.69 -17.01
C ILE A 2 -5.07 -18.07 -16.23
N GLY A 3 -5.39 -17.12 -15.35
CA GLY A 3 -4.38 -16.50 -14.50
C GLY A 3 -3.75 -17.56 -13.60
N LEU A 4 -2.43 -17.59 -13.54
CA LEU A 4 -1.69 -18.40 -12.57
C LEU A 4 -2.08 -17.92 -11.17
N LEU A 5 -2.72 -18.80 -10.40
CA LEU A 5 -3.11 -18.54 -9.01
C LEU A 5 -2.31 -19.46 -8.09
N SER A 6 -1.58 -18.89 -7.16
CA SER A 6 -0.91 -19.65 -6.12
C SER A 6 -1.83 -19.85 -4.91
N LEU A 7 -1.92 -21.08 -4.42
CA LEU A 7 -2.74 -21.41 -3.25
C LEU A 7 -2.03 -21.13 -1.93
N ILE A 8 -0.70 -21.03 -1.94
CA ILE A 8 0.13 -20.84 -0.74
C ILE A 8 0.57 -19.39 -0.66
N GLU A 9 0.36 -18.73 0.48
CA GLU A 9 0.90 -17.40 0.76
C GLU A 9 2.39 -17.51 1.11
N PRO A 10 3.31 -16.84 0.36
CA PRO A 10 4.73 -16.85 0.69
C PRO A 10 4.99 -16.00 1.94
N THR A 11 6.00 -16.39 2.70
CA THR A 11 6.46 -15.64 3.88
C THR A 11 7.64 -14.74 3.57
N THR A 12 8.38 -15.08 2.52
CA THR A 12 9.58 -14.36 2.05
C THR A 12 9.44 -13.92 0.60
N VAL A 13 10.28 -12.98 0.20
CA VAL A 13 10.37 -12.51 -1.19
C VAL A 13 10.92 -13.60 -2.10
N ASP A 14 11.86 -14.40 -1.61
CA ASP A 14 12.48 -15.47 -2.40
C ASP A 14 11.47 -16.59 -2.70
N GLU A 15 10.61 -16.94 -1.75
CA GLU A 15 9.48 -17.83 -1.99
C GLU A 15 8.53 -17.27 -3.04
N ALA A 16 8.17 -15.97 -2.92
CA ALA A 16 7.28 -15.32 -3.88
C ALA A 16 7.89 -15.29 -5.30
N ARG A 17 9.19 -15.10 -5.42
CA ARG A 17 9.90 -15.08 -6.71
C ARG A 17 10.04 -16.45 -7.37
N SER A 18 9.80 -17.53 -6.66
CA SER A 18 9.74 -18.88 -7.21
C SER A 18 8.39 -19.26 -7.80
N ASP A 19 7.39 -18.36 -7.73
CA ASP A 19 6.01 -18.61 -8.14
C ASP A 19 5.50 -17.49 -9.06
N ASP A 20 5.15 -17.86 -10.30
CA ASP A 20 4.72 -16.91 -11.33
C ASP A 20 3.47 -16.11 -10.95
N GLY A 21 2.55 -16.69 -10.18
CA GLY A 21 1.35 -15.99 -9.70
C GLY A 21 1.69 -14.84 -8.77
N TRP A 22 2.66 -15.03 -7.90
CA TRP A 22 3.14 -13.97 -7.00
C TRP A 22 4.02 -12.95 -7.71
N ILE A 23 4.86 -13.36 -8.67
CA ILE A 23 5.65 -12.44 -9.50
C ILE A 23 4.71 -11.47 -10.23
N LEU A 24 3.66 -12.00 -10.88
CA LEU A 24 2.66 -11.17 -11.56
C LEU A 24 1.96 -10.20 -10.61
N ALA A 25 1.59 -10.66 -9.41
CA ALA A 25 0.93 -9.83 -8.42
C ALA A 25 1.86 -8.71 -7.88
N MET A 26 3.15 -8.98 -7.69
CA MET A 26 4.16 -7.99 -7.31
C MET A 26 4.36 -6.96 -8.44
N GLN A 27 4.46 -7.41 -9.68
CA GLN A 27 4.59 -6.53 -10.84
C GLN A 27 3.35 -5.63 -11.02
N GLU A 28 2.15 -6.17 -10.81
CA GLU A 28 0.90 -5.42 -10.86
C GLU A 28 0.86 -4.30 -9.81
N GLU A 29 1.34 -4.58 -8.58
CA GLU A 29 1.46 -3.57 -7.53
C GLU A 29 2.45 -2.46 -7.91
N LEU A 30 3.65 -2.79 -8.42
CA LEU A 30 4.63 -1.80 -8.88
C LEU A 30 4.12 -0.97 -10.06
N ASN A 31 3.38 -1.58 -10.97
CA ASN A 31 2.73 -0.86 -12.08
C ASN A 31 1.69 0.15 -11.57
N GLN A 32 1.00 -0.12 -10.45
CA GLN A 32 0.12 0.89 -9.81
C GLN A 32 0.91 2.07 -9.28
N PHE A 33 2.09 1.84 -8.70
CA PHE A 33 2.97 2.91 -8.24
C PHE A 33 3.42 3.81 -9.40
N GLN A 34 3.83 3.20 -10.49
CA GLN A 34 4.25 3.94 -11.68
C GLN A 34 3.10 4.74 -12.31
N ARG A 35 1.91 4.13 -12.51
CA ARG A 35 0.74 4.80 -13.07
C ARG A 35 0.24 5.98 -12.24
N ASN A 36 0.46 5.93 -10.94
CA ASN A 36 0.05 6.97 -10.02
C ASN A 36 1.16 7.95 -9.67
N ASP A 37 2.35 7.88 -10.28
CA ASP A 37 3.51 8.73 -9.98
C ASP A 37 3.79 8.83 -8.48
N VAL A 38 3.84 7.66 -7.82
CA VAL A 38 3.96 7.59 -6.35
C VAL A 38 5.34 8.03 -5.88
N TRP A 39 6.38 7.77 -6.69
CA TRP A 39 7.77 7.99 -6.32
C TRP A 39 8.69 8.24 -7.50
N ASP A 40 9.86 8.82 -7.22
CA ASP A 40 10.96 9.00 -8.16
C ASP A 40 12.22 8.31 -7.64
N LEU A 41 12.94 7.62 -8.53
CA LEU A 41 14.25 7.03 -8.21
C LEU A 41 15.31 8.15 -8.15
N VAL A 42 15.95 8.33 -7.00
CA VAL A 42 16.91 9.40 -6.77
C VAL A 42 18.16 8.88 -6.07
N PRO A 43 19.31 9.56 -6.23
CA PRO A 43 20.50 9.24 -5.42
C PRO A 43 20.19 9.30 -3.92
N LYS A 44 20.76 8.37 -3.15
CA LYS A 44 20.57 8.33 -1.70
C LYS A 44 21.06 9.61 -1.04
N PRO A 45 20.22 10.37 -0.34
CA PRO A 45 20.62 11.60 0.34
C PRO A 45 21.47 11.29 1.59
N LEU A 46 22.51 12.11 1.82
CA LEU A 46 23.53 11.86 2.87
C LEU A 46 22.99 12.00 4.31
N GLN A 47 21.98 12.85 4.53
CA GLN A 47 21.52 13.21 5.88
C GLN A 47 20.04 12.88 6.12
N LYS A 48 19.47 12.00 5.32
CA LYS A 48 18.06 11.59 5.47
C LYS A 48 17.97 10.13 5.88
N ASN A 49 17.03 9.83 6.75
CA ASN A 49 16.73 8.45 7.08
C ASN A 49 15.92 7.81 5.94
N ILE A 50 16.33 6.62 5.55
CA ILE A 50 15.69 5.85 4.51
C ILE A 50 14.82 4.78 5.17
N ILE A 51 13.52 4.85 4.95
CA ILE A 51 12.54 3.92 5.50
C ILE A 51 12.60 2.62 4.69
N GLY A 52 12.63 1.48 5.37
CA GLY A 52 12.56 0.18 4.70
C GLY A 52 11.20 -0.05 4.02
N THR A 53 11.19 -0.94 3.05
CA THR A 53 9.96 -1.45 2.43
C THR A 53 9.78 -2.94 2.76
N LYS A 54 8.55 -3.42 2.72
CA LYS A 54 8.22 -4.82 2.93
C LYS A 54 7.06 -5.23 2.02
N TRP A 55 7.17 -6.40 1.41
CA TRP A 55 6.07 -7.04 0.71
C TRP A 55 5.11 -7.72 1.70
N VAL A 56 3.83 -7.60 1.42
CA VAL A 56 2.74 -8.27 2.15
C VAL A 56 1.92 -9.06 1.14
N PHE A 57 1.92 -10.37 1.29
CA PHE A 57 1.22 -11.31 0.43
C PHE A 57 -0.09 -11.73 1.07
N ARG A 58 -1.17 -11.82 0.30
CA ARG A 58 -2.48 -12.28 0.76
C ARG A 58 -3.29 -12.91 -0.36
N ASN A 59 -3.82 -14.08 -0.10
CA ASN A 59 -4.82 -14.69 -0.95
C ASN A 59 -6.20 -14.07 -0.69
N LYS A 60 -6.91 -13.75 -1.76
CA LYS A 60 -8.31 -13.37 -1.69
C LYS A 60 -9.16 -14.61 -1.97
N LEU A 61 -10.07 -14.87 -1.04
CA LEU A 61 -10.98 -16.01 -1.11
C LEU A 61 -12.36 -15.55 -1.54
N ASN A 62 -13.09 -16.41 -2.26
CA ASN A 62 -14.52 -16.29 -2.49
C ASN A 62 -15.32 -16.77 -1.26
N GLU A 63 -16.65 -16.77 -1.37
CA GLU A 63 -17.55 -17.23 -0.30
C GLU A 63 -17.39 -18.74 0.00
N GLN A 64 -16.89 -19.51 -0.96
CA GLN A 64 -16.64 -20.94 -0.84
C GLN A 64 -15.24 -21.26 -0.24
N GLY A 65 -14.43 -20.24 0.04
CA GLY A 65 -13.09 -20.39 0.59
C GLY A 65 -12.01 -20.70 -0.44
N GLU A 66 -12.30 -20.60 -1.74
CA GLU A 66 -11.34 -20.83 -2.80
C GLU A 66 -10.56 -19.56 -3.12
N VAL A 67 -9.27 -19.71 -3.46
CA VAL A 67 -8.41 -18.58 -3.86
C VAL A 67 -8.86 -18.07 -5.23
N VAL A 68 -9.29 -16.82 -5.27
CA VAL A 68 -9.69 -16.14 -6.52
C VAL A 68 -8.69 -15.11 -7.00
N ARG A 69 -7.76 -14.70 -6.15
CA ARG A 69 -6.72 -13.74 -6.51
C ARG A 69 -5.56 -13.74 -5.51
N ASN A 70 -4.34 -13.72 -6.02
CA ASN A 70 -3.16 -13.37 -5.24
C ASN A 70 -3.08 -11.85 -5.15
N LYS A 71 -3.04 -11.29 -3.95
CA LYS A 71 -2.93 -9.86 -3.72
C LYS A 71 -1.64 -9.54 -2.99
N VAL A 72 -0.87 -8.64 -3.57
CA VAL A 72 0.37 -8.13 -2.98
C VAL A 72 0.18 -6.67 -2.61
N ARG A 73 0.84 -6.24 -1.55
CA ARG A 73 1.03 -4.82 -1.21
C ARG A 73 2.48 -4.57 -0.87
N LEU A 74 3.02 -3.49 -1.40
CA LEU A 74 4.27 -2.95 -0.92
C LEU A 74 3.98 -1.92 0.17
N VAL A 75 4.53 -2.13 1.36
CA VAL A 75 4.30 -1.27 2.52
C VAL A 75 5.61 -0.67 3.02
N ALA A 76 5.55 0.57 3.50
CA ALA A 76 6.68 1.18 4.20
C ALA A 76 6.79 0.64 5.62
N GLN A 77 8.01 0.51 6.14
CA GLN A 77 8.26 0.17 7.54
C GLN A 77 8.12 1.42 8.42
N GLY A 78 6.92 2.03 8.43
CA GLY A 78 6.63 3.31 9.09
C GLY A 78 6.83 3.31 10.61
N TYR A 79 7.00 2.15 11.25
CA TYR A 79 7.34 2.06 12.67
C TYR A 79 8.74 2.67 12.98
N SER A 80 9.61 2.80 11.97
CA SER A 80 10.92 3.45 12.11
C SER A 80 10.87 4.98 12.01
N GLN A 81 9.69 5.57 11.75
CA GLN A 81 9.51 7.01 11.70
C GLN A 81 9.42 7.64 13.09
N GLN A 82 10.10 8.78 13.27
CA GLN A 82 10.06 9.56 14.51
C GLN A 82 9.16 10.79 14.32
N GLU A 83 8.30 11.06 15.30
CA GLU A 83 7.47 12.26 15.35
C GLU A 83 8.34 13.52 15.44
N GLY A 84 7.91 14.60 14.79
CA GLY A 84 8.66 15.85 14.69
C GLY A 84 9.75 15.88 13.62
N ILE A 85 10.17 14.70 13.10
CA ILE A 85 11.20 14.58 12.05
C ILE A 85 10.57 14.19 10.72
N TYR A 86 9.71 13.14 10.72
CA TYR A 86 9.10 12.57 9.50
C TYR A 86 7.63 12.88 9.36
N TYR A 87 6.98 13.21 10.43
CA TYR A 87 5.56 13.61 10.45
C TYR A 87 5.28 14.46 11.70
N THR A 88 4.31 15.36 11.60
CA THR A 88 3.90 16.23 12.73
C THR A 88 2.60 15.77 13.38
N LYS A 89 1.72 15.15 12.64
CA LYS A 89 0.40 14.69 13.11
C LYS A 89 0.00 13.40 12.42
N THR A 90 -0.55 12.46 13.19
CA THR A 90 -1.06 11.17 12.69
C THR A 90 -2.58 11.04 12.84
N PHE A 91 -3.24 12.08 13.34
CA PHE A 91 -4.69 12.01 13.59
C PHE A 91 -5.44 11.77 12.29
N ALA A 92 -6.20 10.67 12.26
CA ALA A 92 -7.11 10.31 11.20
C ALA A 92 -8.54 10.31 11.73
N VAL A 93 -9.46 10.83 10.94
CA VAL A 93 -10.89 10.67 11.21
C VAL A 93 -11.27 9.23 10.89
N VAL A 94 -11.71 8.49 11.89
CA VAL A 94 -12.22 7.12 11.73
C VAL A 94 -13.73 7.13 11.91
N ALA A 95 -14.47 6.65 10.92
CA ALA A 95 -15.90 6.45 11.04
C ALA A 95 -16.17 5.33 12.07
N ARG A 96 -16.75 5.69 13.20
CA ARG A 96 -17.12 4.73 14.25
C ARG A 96 -18.33 3.90 13.81
N LEU A 97 -18.35 2.63 14.20
CA LEU A 97 -19.42 1.70 13.80
C LEU A 97 -20.79 2.20 14.29
N GLU A 98 -20.85 2.81 15.49
CA GLU A 98 -22.06 3.39 16.04
C GLU A 98 -22.61 4.53 15.17
N THR A 99 -21.71 5.39 14.67
CA THR A 99 -22.11 6.50 13.78
C THR A 99 -22.65 5.97 12.45
N ILE A 100 -22.02 4.92 11.90
CA ILE A 100 -22.51 4.26 10.68
C ILE A 100 -23.88 3.65 10.90
N ARG A 101 -24.09 2.95 12.01
CA ARG A 101 -25.39 2.35 12.36
C ARG A 101 -26.50 3.40 12.54
N LEU A 102 -26.20 4.52 13.21
CA LEU A 102 -27.15 5.64 13.34
C LEU A 102 -27.52 6.23 11.96
N LEU A 103 -26.52 6.43 11.10
CA LEU A 103 -26.76 6.90 9.73
C LEU A 103 -27.65 5.93 8.94
N LEU A 104 -27.36 4.64 9.01
CA LEU A 104 -28.15 3.61 8.32
C LEU A 104 -29.60 3.58 8.83
N SER A 105 -29.79 3.64 10.14
CA SER A 105 -31.12 3.70 10.76
C SER A 105 -31.91 4.93 10.31
N TYR A 106 -31.28 6.09 10.31
CA TYR A 106 -31.89 7.35 9.87
C TYR A 106 -32.32 7.25 8.39
N VAL A 107 -31.44 6.77 7.53
CA VAL A 107 -31.66 6.65 6.09
C VAL A 107 -32.82 5.70 5.77
N VAL A 108 -32.85 4.54 6.45
CA VAL A 108 -33.95 3.56 6.27
C VAL A 108 -35.28 4.17 6.70
N ASN A 109 -35.32 4.88 7.84
CA ASN A 109 -36.56 5.50 8.35
C ASN A 109 -37.09 6.63 7.44
N HIS A 110 -36.21 7.27 6.67
CA HIS A 110 -36.59 8.38 5.77
C HIS A 110 -36.65 7.98 4.29
N GLY A 111 -36.49 6.69 3.97
CA GLY A 111 -36.53 6.19 2.59
C GLY A 111 -35.42 6.74 1.67
N ILE A 112 -34.26 7.14 2.25
CA ILE A 112 -33.13 7.67 1.49
C ILE A 112 -32.31 6.52 0.91
N ILE A 113 -31.88 6.64 -0.34
CA ILE A 113 -31.00 5.66 -0.99
C ILE A 113 -29.54 5.99 -0.67
N LEU A 114 -28.80 5.03 -0.14
CA LEU A 114 -27.35 5.12 0.07
C LEU A 114 -26.59 4.37 -1.01
N TYR A 115 -25.50 4.99 -1.49
CA TYR A 115 -24.54 4.37 -2.39
C TYR A 115 -23.23 4.15 -1.65
N GLN A 116 -22.75 2.89 -1.63
CA GLN A 116 -21.43 2.58 -1.12
C GLN A 116 -20.42 2.56 -2.27
N MET A 117 -19.34 3.32 -2.14
CA MET A 117 -18.25 3.35 -3.11
C MET A 117 -16.95 2.99 -2.44
N ASP A 118 -16.14 2.15 -3.09
CA ASP A 118 -14.76 1.82 -2.68
C ASP A 118 -13.78 2.47 -3.65
N VAL A 119 -12.78 3.16 -3.12
CA VAL A 119 -11.75 3.82 -3.93
C VAL A 119 -10.51 2.93 -3.98
N LYS A 120 -10.18 2.44 -5.17
CA LYS A 120 -8.95 1.67 -5.38
C LYS A 120 -7.72 2.53 -5.10
N SER A 121 -6.76 1.94 -4.41
CA SER A 121 -5.43 2.55 -4.17
C SER A 121 -5.49 3.95 -3.55
N THR A 122 -6.46 4.22 -2.70
CA THR A 122 -6.73 5.55 -2.10
C THR A 122 -5.47 6.22 -1.54
N PHE A 123 -4.59 5.46 -0.91
CA PHE A 123 -3.36 6.01 -0.34
C PHE A 123 -2.33 6.40 -1.41
N LEU A 124 -2.29 5.70 -2.53
CA LEU A 124 -1.33 5.95 -3.61
C LEU A 124 -1.68 7.17 -4.48
N ILE A 125 -2.85 7.76 -4.30
CA ILE A 125 -3.27 8.99 -5.01
C ILE A 125 -3.11 10.26 -4.18
N ARG A 126 -2.83 10.13 -2.87
CA ARG A 126 -2.73 11.25 -1.94
C ARG A 126 -1.31 11.80 -1.89
N VAL A 127 -1.15 13.07 -2.22
CA VAL A 127 0.12 13.80 -2.16
C VAL A 127 0.54 13.97 -0.70
N ILE A 128 1.80 13.68 -0.39
CA ILE A 128 2.41 13.96 0.92
C ILE A 128 3.19 15.27 0.87
N SER A 129 3.13 16.04 1.95
CA SER A 129 3.88 17.30 2.08
C SER A 129 5.30 17.09 2.64
N GLU A 130 5.48 15.99 3.34
CA GLU A 130 6.73 15.63 3.98
C GLU A 130 7.70 14.98 2.98
N GLU A 131 8.98 15.28 3.13
CA GLU A 131 10.04 14.69 2.32
C GLU A 131 10.39 13.30 2.86
N VAL A 132 9.93 12.26 2.21
CA VAL A 132 10.09 10.85 2.63
C VAL A 132 10.85 10.06 1.58
N TYR A 133 11.82 9.27 2.04
CA TYR A 133 12.61 8.37 1.21
C TYR A 133 12.44 6.93 1.67
N VAL A 134 12.26 6.02 0.71
CA VAL A 134 12.13 4.59 0.98
C VAL A 134 13.15 3.78 0.20
N LYS A 135 13.54 2.63 0.74
CA LYS A 135 14.39 1.67 0.02
C LYS A 135 13.67 1.13 -1.21
N GLN A 136 14.44 0.76 -2.21
CA GLN A 136 13.92 0.00 -3.33
C GLN A 136 13.27 -1.31 -2.84
N PRO A 137 12.19 -1.77 -3.50
CA PRO A 137 11.53 -3.02 -3.14
C PRO A 137 12.47 -4.21 -3.32
N SER A 138 12.56 -5.06 -2.29
CA SER A 138 13.39 -6.25 -2.34
C SER A 138 12.99 -7.16 -3.51
N GLY A 139 13.98 -7.55 -4.33
CA GLY A 139 13.80 -8.37 -5.52
C GLY A 139 13.41 -7.61 -6.80
N PHE A 140 13.28 -6.28 -6.72
CA PHE A 140 12.98 -5.38 -7.83
C PHE A 140 13.87 -4.12 -7.81
N GLU A 141 15.08 -4.27 -7.30
CA GLU A 141 16.07 -3.20 -7.29
C GLU A 141 16.52 -2.87 -8.72
N ASP A 142 16.74 -1.58 -9.00
CA ASP A 142 17.27 -1.14 -10.29
C ASP A 142 18.72 -1.59 -10.46
N LEU A 143 18.99 -2.34 -11.52
CA LEU A 143 20.33 -2.90 -11.81
C LEU A 143 21.38 -1.83 -12.13
N LYS A 144 20.97 -0.69 -12.67
CA LYS A 144 21.87 0.41 -13.01
C LYS A 144 22.16 1.31 -11.81
N TYR A 145 21.19 1.43 -10.90
CA TYR A 145 21.26 2.32 -9.74
C TYR A 145 20.92 1.59 -8.44
N PRO A 146 21.67 0.55 -8.04
CA PRO A 146 21.32 -0.28 -6.88
C PRO A 146 21.33 0.49 -5.55
N ASP A 147 22.15 1.54 -5.43
CA ASP A 147 22.24 2.37 -4.22
C ASP A 147 21.24 3.52 -4.18
N HIS A 148 20.45 3.72 -5.24
CA HIS A 148 19.42 4.75 -5.27
C HIS A 148 18.25 4.36 -4.36
N VAL A 149 17.46 5.37 -3.99
CA VAL A 149 16.27 5.23 -3.16
C VAL A 149 15.07 5.88 -3.85
N TYR A 150 13.88 5.54 -3.45
CA TYR A 150 12.68 6.22 -3.93
C TYR A 150 12.32 7.39 -3.04
N LYS A 151 12.22 8.59 -3.63
CA LYS A 151 11.61 9.77 -3.01
C LYS A 151 10.10 9.69 -3.26
N LEU A 152 9.30 9.75 -2.20
CA LEU A 152 7.85 9.68 -2.31
C LEU A 152 7.26 11.03 -2.71
N ASN A 153 6.40 11.03 -3.72
CA ASN A 153 5.54 12.13 -4.12
C ASN A 153 4.14 11.97 -3.51
N LYS A 154 3.72 10.72 -3.31
CA LYS A 154 2.43 10.35 -2.74
C LYS A 154 2.59 9.38 -1.58
N SER A 155 1.54 9.24 -0.79
CA SER A 155 1.60 8.41 0.40
C SER A 155 1.74 6.92 0.05
N LEU A 156 2.39 6.18 0.95
CA LEU A 156 2.57 4.74 0.86
C LEU A 156 1.90 4.07 2.06
N TYR A 157 1.42 2.84 1.87
CA TYR A 157 0.84 2.04 2.95
C TYR A 157 1.78 1.95 4.15
N SER A 158 1.22 2.04 5.36
CA SER A 158 1.91 1.94 6.65
C SER A 158 2.83 3.10 7.03
N LEU A 159 2.89 4.19 6.29
CA LEU A 159 3.47 5.43 6.81
C LEU A 159 2.57 6.02 7.90
N LYS A 160 3.15 6.63 8.91
CA LYS A 160 2.41 7.23 10.04
C LYS A 160 1.45 8.34 9.62
N GLN A 161 1.82 9.15 8.62
CA GLN A 161 1.01 10.23 8.08
C GLN A 161 -0.08 9.78 7.10
N THR A 162 0.02 8.59 6.53
CA THR A 162 -0.92 8.09 5.50
C THR A 162 -2.40 8.18 5.90
N PRO A 163 -2.80 7.89 7.15
CA PRO A 163 -4.21 8.02 7.53
C PRO A 163 -4.75 9.45 7.55
N ARG A 164 -3.86 10.46 7.64
CA ARG A 164 -4.22 11.88 7.70
C ARG A 164 -4.41 12.50 6.31
N VAL A 165 -3.76 11.96 5.30
CA VAL A 165 -3.68 12.52 3.93
C VAL A 165 -4.95 12.31 3.13
#